data_dc819ee1de8e5135185a78f9d8c52098
#
_entry.id   dc819ee1de8e5135185a78f9d8c52098
#
_cell.length_a   1.000
_cell.length_b   1.000
_cell.length_c   1.000
_cell.angle_alpha   90.00
_cell.angle_beta   90.00
_cell.angle_gamma   90.00
#
_symmetry.space_group_name_H-M   'P 1'
#
loop_
_entity.id
_entity.type
_entity.pdbx_description
1 polymer ?
#
loop_
_entity_poly.entity_id
_entity_poly.type
_entity_poly.pdbx_seq_one_letter_code
_entity_poly.pdbx_strand_id
1 'polypeptide(L)'
;MKRLFLLLSGLLLLPALAPAQAVRKAPAKAPTPPARFDARQRPRHLSDEQLMDQVQRQTFQYFWVLGERNSGMARERSNSSFDTGPEVVTTGGTGFGIMALIAAADRGWITRAQAAARMNKIVNFLWKADMYHGAFPHWLNGETGHTIRFGIKDDGADIVETSFLYEGLICARQYFTKDTPDETNVRNKILWMWEGVEWNWFTQGQNVLYWHWSPNNGWSMNHQIHGWNECLITYVLAASSPKYAIDKQVYDQGWATGPEYVNGKTYYGTTLPLGPELGGPLFFSHYSFMGLDPHGLKDAHADYWAQNQAHTAINHAYCLANPKHYKGYGPNCWGLTASDSYQGYAAHSPTEDLGVISPTAALSALPYARAESLLAMRHFYEDLGDKIWSPYGFVDAFSEQHDWVAGSHLAIDQGPIVVMMENARSGLLWKLFMGSPEVQRGLKKLGFESPYVK
;
A
#
# COMPACT_ATOMS: atom_id res chain seq x y z
N MET A 1 57.47 -53.33 43.90
CA MET A 1 58.04 -52.56 45.00
C MET A 1 57.20 -51.32 45.24
N LYS A 2 56.68 -51.24 46.46
CA LYS A 2 55.77 -50.23 46.99
C LYS A 2 56.51 -48.88 47.10
N ARG A 3 55.80 -47.79 46.76
CA ARG A 3 55.95 -46.51 47.51
C ARG A 3 54.66 -45.73 47.47
N LEU A 4 54.11 -45.56 48.65
CA LEU A 4 52.99 -44.81 49.14
C LEU A 4 53.39 -43.33 49.21
N PHE A 5 52.54 -42.41 48.73
CA PHE A 5 52.59 -40.99 49.07
C PHE A 5 51.25 -40.49 49.55
N LEU A 6 51.24 -40.11 50.84
CA LEU A 6 50.12 -39.33 51.43
C LEU A 6 50.12 -37.92 50.85
N LEU A 7 48.92 -37.42 50.54
CA LEU A 7 48.67 -36.01 50.34
C LEU A 7 47.60 -35.51 51.29
N LEU A 8 48.01 -34.50 52.08
CA LEU A 8 47.18 -33.77 53.03
C LEU A 8 46.04 -33.04 52.33
N SER A 9 44.85 -33.19 52.85
CA SER A 9 43.68 -32.42 52.52
C SER A 9 43.64 -31.08 53.22
N GLY A 10 43.79 -29.99 52.50
CA GLY A 10 43.54 -28.62 52.97
C GLY A 10 42.13 -28.22 52.64
N LEU A 11 41.30 -28.12 53.66
CA LEU A 11 39.90 -27.65 53.53
C LEU A 11 39.94 -26.11 53.46
N LEU A 12 39.70 -25.52 52.27
CA LEU A 12 39.43 -24.09 52.10
C LEU A 12 37.92 -23.86 52.18
N LEU A 13 37.46 -23.27 53.25
CA LEU A 13 36.13 -22.72 53.43
C LEU A 13 35.94 -21.49 52.54
N LEU A 14 35.18 -21.61 51.47
CA LEU A 14 34.63 -20.50 50.68
C LEU A 14 33.32 -20.01 51.32
N PRO A 15 33.10 -18.69 51.46
CA PRO A 15 31.85 -18.18 51.97
C PRO A 15 30.73 -18.39 50.93
N ALA A 16 29.62 -18.96 51.36
CA ALA A 16 28.39 -19.13 50.55
C ALA A 16 27.83 -17.76 50.18
N LEU A 17 27.88 -17.41 48.88
CA LEU A 17 27.10 -16.30 48.31
C LEU A 17 25.63 -16.68 48.31
N ALA A 18 24.85 -15.94 49.08
CA ALA A 18 23.37 -16.06 49.03
C ALA A 18 22.85 -15.72 47.64
N PRO A 19 21.87 -16.47 47.07
CA PRO A 19 21.31 -16.14 45.80
C PRO A 19 20.53 -14.81 45.87
N ALA A 20 20.85 -13.87 44.99
CA ALA A 20 20.11 -12.64 44.83
C ALA A 20 18.63 -12.98 44.48
N GLN A 21 17.71 -12.59 45.35
CA GLN A 21 16.28 -12.69 45.06
C GLN A 21 15.96 -11.85 43.84
N ALA A 22 15.62 -12.52 42.72
CA ALA A 22 15.08 -11.87 41.55
C ALA A 22 13.73 -11.20 41.92
N VAL A 23 13.75 -9.87 41.92
CA VAL A 23 12.53 -9.07 42.07
C VAL A 23 11.60 -9.43 40.91
N ARG A 24 10.60 -10.28 41.18
CA ARG A 24 9.52 -10.55 40.21
C ARG A 24 8.78 -9.23 39.98
N LYS A 25 8.99 -8.61 38.81
CA LYS A 25 8.09 -7.55 38.33
C LYS A 25 6.68 -8.10 38.31
N ALA A 26 5.77 -7.41 38.98
CA ALA A 26 4.35 -7.72 38.92
C ALA A 26 3.89 -7.79 37.42
N PRO A 27 3.04 -8.73 37.03
CA PRO A 27 2.56 -8.82 35.68
C PRO A 27 1.87 -7.50 35.32
N ALA A 28 2.26 -6.93 34.18
CA ALA A 28 1.62 -5.73 33.64
C ALA A 28 0.10 -5.98 33.56
N LYS A 29 -0.68 -5.06 34.12
CA LYS A 29 -2.15 -5.11 34.06
C LYS A 29 -2.56 -5.34 32.61
N ALA A 30 -3.38 -6.36 32.37
CA ALA A 30 -3.96 -6.62 31.06
C ALA A 30 -4.59 -5.32 30.53
N PRO A 31 -4.34 -4.93 29.27
CA PRO A 31 -4.94 -3.73 28.71
C PRO A 31 -6.46 -3.83 28.86
N THR A 32 -7.06 -2.78 29.42
CA THR A 32 -8.52 -2.64 29.47
C THR A 32 -9.05 -2.80 28.05
N PRO A 33 -10.08 -3.62 27.80
CA PRO A 33 -10.68 -3.71 26.48
C PRO A 33 -11.02 -2.29 25.99
N PRO A 34 -10.73 -1.92 24.74
CA PRO A 34 -11.10 -0.61 24.23
C PRO A 34 -12.61 -0.42 24.43
N ALA A 35 -13.02 0.78 24.86
CA ALA A 35 -14.42 1.15 24.94
C ALA A 35 -15.09 0.77 23.61
N ARG A 36 -16.29 0.20 23.67
CA ARG A 36 -17.03 -0.24 22.48
C ARG A 36 -17.18 0.97 21.54
N PHE A 37 -16.61 0.88 20.33
CA PHE A 37 -16.70 1.94 19.35
C PHE A 37 -18.17 2.19 18.98
N ASP A 38 -18.60 3.44 19.03
CA ASP A 38 -19.93 3.87 18.58
C ASP A 38 -19.76 5.01 17.57
N ALA A 39 -20.02 4.71 16.30
CA ALA A 39 -19.91 5.66 15.20
C ALA A 39 -20.77 6.93 15.39
N ARG A 40 -21.87 6.83 16.14
CA ARG A 40 -22.78 7.96 16.43
C ARG A 40 -22.17 9.01 17.35
N GLN A 41 -21.12 8.63 18.11
CA GLN A 41 -20.40 9.53 19.02
C GLN A 41 -19.23 10.25 18.35
N ARG A 42 -19.02 10.07 17.02
CA ARG A 42 -17.96 10.78 16.30
C ARG A 42 -18.17 12.31 16.37
N PRO A 43 -17.10 13.11 16.40
CA PRO A 43 -17.21 14.57 16.32
C PRO A 43 -17.99 14.99 15.06
N ARG A 44 -18.79 16.02 15.18
CA ARG A 44 -19.63 16.56 14.09
C ARG A 44 -19.23 17.99 13.76
N HIS A 45 -19.64 18.48 12.60
CA HIS A 45 -19.44 19.86 12.17
C HIS A 45 -17.97 20.29 12.15
N LEU A 46 -17.10 19.38 11.74
CA LEU A 46 -15.66 19.63 11.60
C LEU A 46 -15.39 20.58 10.42
N SER A 47 -14.39 21.45 10.53
CA SER A 47 -13.84 22.12 9.35
C SER A 47 -13.23 21.10 8.39
N ASP A 48 -12.95 21.47 7.13
CA ASP A 48 -12.37 20.57 6.16
C ASP A 48 -11.01 20.01 6.62
N GLU A 49 -10.16 20.85 7.23
CA GLU A 49 -8.87 20.40 7.77
C GLU A 49 -9.04 19.46 8.96
N GLN A 50 -9.98 19.71 9.85
CA GLN A 50 -10.29 18.82 10.96
C GLN A 50 -10.88 17.49 10.49
N LEU A 51 -11.73 17.54 9.45
CA LEU A 51 -12.33 16.34 8.86
C LEU A 51 -11.27 15.48 8.19
N MET A 52 -10.38 16.06 7.38
CA MET A 52 -9.25 15.37 6.79
C MET A 52 -8.34 14.74 7.86
N ASP A 53 -8.02 15.49 8.93
CA ASP A 53 -7.20 14.94 10.02
C ASP A 53 -7.89 13.78 10.74
N GLN A 54 -9.17 13.89 11.01
CA GLN A 54 -9.98 12.85 11.63
C GLN A 54 -10.04 11.58 10.77
N VAL A 55 -10.32 11.74 9.48
CA VAL A 55 -10.41 10.61 8.54
C VAL A 55 -9.05 9.93 8.37
N GLN A 56 -8.02 10.71 8.10
CA GLN A 56 -6.67 10.19 7.87
C GLN A 56 -6.12 9.46 9.10
N ARG A 57 -6.27 10.06 10.28
CA ARG A 57 -5.81 9.47 11.55
C ARG A 57 -6.59 8.22 11.93
N GLN A 58 -7.91 8.18 11.68
CA GLN A 58 -8.73 7.01 11.98
C GLN A 58 -8.40 5.85 11.02
N THR A 59 -8.23 6.15 9.73
CA THR A 59 -7.84 5.16 8.72
C THR A 59 -6.46 4.58 9.01
N PHE A 60 -5.50 5.39 9.47
CA PHE A 60 -4.18 4.91 9.91
C PHE A 60 -4.26 3.84 11.01
N GLN A 61 -5.31 3.80 11.85
CA GLN A 61 -5.46 2.77 12.88
C GLN A 61 -5.56 1.36 12.29
N TYR A 62 -5.99 1.20 11.05
CA TYR A 62 -5.94 -0.08 10.35
C TYR A 62 -4.50 -0.64 10.34
N PHE A 63 -3.54 0.16 9.93
CA PHE A 63 -2.13 -0.27 9.87
C PHE A 63 -1.46 -0.35 11.24
N TRP A 64 -1.83 0.53 12.15
CA TRP A 64 -1.20 0.61 13.46
C TRP A 64 -1.70 -0.45 14.44
N VAL A 65 -3.01 -0.61 14.53
CA VAL A 65 -3.67 -1.49 15.52
C VAL A 65 -3.86 -2.91 14.97
N LEU A 66 -4.29 -3.05 13.72
CA LEU A 66 -4.53 -4.36 13.11
C LEU A 66 -3.27 -4.97 12.48
N GLY A 67 -2.20 -4.23 12.28
CA GLY A 67 -0.95 -4.78 11.74
C GLY A 67 -0.59 -6.10 12.40
N GLU A 68 -0.20 -7.09 11.61
CA GLU A 68 0.07 -8.44 12.10
C GLU A 68 1.19 -8.42 13.16
N ARG A 69 0.99 -9.19 14.23
CA ARG A 69 1.79 -9.02 15.47
C ARG A 69 3.24 -9.47 15.33
N ASN A 70 3.55 -10.49 14.54
CA ASN A 70 4.90 -11.01 14.38
C ASN A 70 5.68 -10.27 13.30
N SER A 71 5.08 -10.06 12.14
CA SER A 71 5.70 -9.37 11.00
C SER A 71 5.67 -7.84 11.14
N GLY A 72 4.62 -7.29 11.73
CA GLY A 72 4.31 -5.86 11.70
C GLY A 72 3.72 -5.36 10.39
N MET A 73 3.55 -6.24 9.40
CA MET A 73 2.98 -5.96 8.09
C MET A 73 1.47 -5.71 8.16
N ALA A 74 0.92 -5.15 7.10
CA ALA A 74 -0.51 -4.94 6.98
C ALA A 74 -1.23 -6.27 6.73
N ARG A 75 -2.28 -6.56 7.51
CA ARG A 75 -3.21 -7.64 7.16
C ARG A 75 -3.88 -7.33 5.84
N GLU A 76 -4.20 -8.36 5.08
CA GLU A 76 -4.93 -8.18 3.83
C GLU A 76 -6.27 -7.50 4.07
N ARG A 77 -7.05 -8.00 5.06
CA ARG A 77 -8.35 -7.43 5.46
C ARG A 77 -8.59 -7.46 6.96
N SER A 78 -9.59 -6.71 7.41
CA SER A 78 -9.94 -6.60 8.83
C SER A 78 -10.78 -7.76 9.36
N ASN A 79 -11.53 -8.46 8.51
CA ASN A 79 -12.36 -9.62 8.85
C ASN A 79 -11.75 -10.92 8.29
N SER A 80 -12.37 -12.05 8.56
CA SER A 80 -11.98 -13.38 8.05
C SER A 80 -12.97 -13.81 6.96
N SER A 81 -13.01 -13.12 5.84
CA SER A 81 -13.80 -13.50 4.67
C SER A 81 -12.90 -14.09 3.57
N PHE A 82 -13.48 -14.84 2.65
CA PHE A 82 -12.77 -15.50 1.54
C PHE A 82 -11.66 -16.45 1.97
N ASP A 83 -11.84 -17.16 3.09
CA ASP A 83 -10.85 -18.07 3.68
C ASP A 83 -9.52 -17.41 4.09
N THR A 84 -9.47 -16.09 4.19
CA THR A 84 -8.30 -15.38 4.72
C THR A 84 -8.40 -15.22 6.23
N GLY A 85 -7.38 -15.68 6.96
CA GLY A 85 -7.26 -15.51 8.40
C GLY A 85 -6.50 -14.25 8.81
N PRO A 86 -6.38 -13.97 10.10
CA PRO A 86 -5.65 -12.83 10.62
C PRO A 86 -4.14 -12.89 10.39
N GLU A 87 -3.62 -14.06 10.00
CA GLU A 87 -2.22 -14.29 9.63
C GLU A 87 -1.88 -13.87 8.21
N VAL A 88 -2.87 -13.66 7.34
CA VAL A 88 -2.64 -13.25 5.96
C VAL A 88 -2.23 -11.78 5.91
N VAL A 89 -1.00 -11.53 5.45
CA VAL A 89 -0.49 -10.18 5.22
C VAL A 89 -0.26 -9.96 3.73
N THR A 90 -0.59 -8.76 3.25
CA THR A 90 -0.46 -8.39 1.85
C THR A 90 0.82 -7.64 1.59
N THR A 91 1.46 -7.93 0.47
CA THR A 91 2.73 -7.32 0.06
C THR A 91 2.54 -5.85 -0.30
N GLY A 92 1.71 -5.54 -1.28
CA GLY A 92 1.50 -4.17 -1.73
C GLY A 92 0.80 -3.29 -0.69
N GLY A 93 -0.26 -3.79 -0.06
CA GLY A 93 -0.93 -3.07 1.01
C GLY A 93 0.00 -2.76 2.20
N THR A 94 1.03 -3.58 2.43
CA THR A 94 2.09 -3.25 3.41
C THR A 94 2.94 -2.06 2.95
N GLY A 95 3.26 -1.95 1.65
CA GLY A 95 3.96 -0.77 1.11
C GLY A 95 3.18 0.52 1.38
N PHE A 96 1.90 0.52 1.13
CA PHE A 96 1.00 1.65 1.43
C PHE A 96 0.89 1.91 2.94
N GLY A 97 0.86 0.85 3.75
CA GLY A 97 0.90 0.94 5.21
C GLY A 97 2.21 1.55 5.75
N ILE A 98 3.34 1.29 5.11
CA ILE A 98 4.63 1.93 5.42
C ILE A 98 4.57 3.44 5.13
N MET A 99 4.00 3.84 4.02
CA MET A 99 3.79 5.25 3.71
C MET A 99 2.84 5.92 4.73
N ALA A 100 1.77 5.23 5.12
CA ALA A 100 0.87 5.70 6.17
C ALA A 100 1.57 5.82 7.53
N LEU A 101 2.49 4.92 7.86
CA LEU A 101 3.33 4.98 9.07
C LEU A 101 4.24 6.21 9.07
N ILE A 102 4.82 6.56 7.92
CA ILE A 102 5.64 7.76 7.76
C ILE A 102 4.79 9.02 7.96
N ALA A 103 3.63 9.10 7.32
CA ALA A 103 2.69 10.20 7.49
C ALA A 103 2.27 10.37 8.96
N ALA A 104 1.97 9.27 9.66
CA ALA A 104 1.61 9.28 11.07
C ALA A 104 2.75 9.80 11.98
N ALA A 105 3.99 9.45 11.68
CA ALA A 105 5.16 9.93 12.42
C ALA A 105 5.43 11.41 12.15
N ASP A 106 5.28 11.87 10.92
CA ASP A 106 5.47 13.27 10.54
C ASP A 106 4.39 14.17 11.18
N ARG A 107 3.14 13.70 11.22
CA ARG A 107 2.03 14.40 11.89
C ARG A 107 2.03 14.27 13.42
N GLY A 108 2.94 13.49 14.00
CA GLY A 108 3.04 13.31 15.45
C GLY A 108 1.93 12.46 16.07
N TRP A 109 1.20 11.65 15.28
CA TRP A 109 0.24 10.67 15.84
C TRP A 109 0.95 9.52 16.55
N ILE A 110 2.14 9.19 16.07
CA ILE A 110 3.10 8.31 16.73
C ILE A 110 4.47 8.99 16.75
N THR A 111 5.34 8.56 17.65
CA THR A 111 6.72 9.08 17.65
C THR A 111 7.55 8.47 16.53
N ARG A 112 8.57 9.20 16.05
CA ARG A 112 9.53 8.67 15.08
C ARG A 112 10.19 7.37 15.57
N ALA A 113 10.48 7.25 16.87
CA ALA A 113 11.05 6.03 17.44
C ALA A 113 10.08 4.84 17.34
N GLN A 114 8.79 5.05 17.58
CA GLN A 114 7.77 4.01 17.40
C GLN A 114 7.65 3.59 15.92
N ALA A 115 7.70 4.56 15.01
CA ALA A 115 7.69 4.28 13.58
C ALA A 115 8.94 3.49 13.15
N ALA A 116 10.14 3.91 13.58
CA ALA A 116 11.39 3.20 13.29
C ALA A 116 11.38 1.77 13.83
N ALA A 117 10.89 1.56 15.05
CA ALA A 117 10.75 0.22 15.64
C ALA A 117 9.79 -0.68 14.84
N ARG A 118 8.64 -0.15 14.36
CA ARG A 118 7.72 -0.89 13.49
C ARG A 118 8.37 -1.20 12.15
N MET A 119 9.05 -0.23 11.52
CA MET A 119 9.79 -0.44 10.28
C MET A 119 10.89 -1.49 10.43
N ASN A 120 11.67 -1.40 11.51
CA ASN A 120 12.71 -2.38 11.80
C ASN A 120 12.14 -3.81 11.92
N LYS A 121 10.97 -3.95 12.52
CA LYS A 121 10.25 -5.22 12.60
C LYS A 121 9.87 -5.74 11.21
N ILE A 122 9.25 -4.89 10.38
CA ILE A 122 8.83 -5.24 9.02
C ILE A 122 10.02 -5.69 8.16
N VAL A 123 11.12 -4.91 8.11
CA VAL A 123 12.26 -5.27 7.27
C VAL A 123 13.01 -6.51 7.78
N ASN A 124 13.01 -6.77 9.09
CA ASN A 124 13.58 -7.99 9.66
C ASN A 124 12.75 -9.23 9.32
N PHE A 125 11.44 -9.09 9.20
CA PHE A 125 10.54 -10.15 8.77
C PHE A 125 10.71 -10.41 7.27
N LEU A 126 10.59 -9.38 6.44
CA LEU A 126 10.74 -9.48 4.97
C LEU A 126 12.10 -10.09 4.58
N TRP A 127 13.17 -9.78 5.30
CA TRP A 127 14.50 -10.36 5.06
C TRP A 127 14.54 -11.89 5.16
N LYS A 128 13.58 -12.51 5.83
CA LYS A 128 13.50 -13.96 6.05
C LYS A 128 12.32 -14.60 5.34
N ALA A 129 11.43 -13.82 4.79
CA ALA A 129 10.24 -14.28 4.10
C ALA A 129 10.58 -14.90 2.74
N ASP A 130 9.65 -15.68 2.20
CA ASP A 130 9.78 -16.24 0.87
C ASP A 130 9.89 -15.12 -0.18
N MET A 131 10.87 -15.28 -1.06
CA MET A 131 11.10 -14.42 -2.23
C MET A 131 11.50 -15.31 -3.41
N TYR A 132 11.09 -14.89 -4.59
CA TYR A 132 11.36 -15.61 -5.83
C TYR A 132 12.01 -14.63 -6.83
N HIS A 133 13.27 -14.87 -7.19
CA HIS A 133 14.05 -13.88 -7.96
C HIS A 133 14.04 -12.48 -7.34
N GLY A 134 14.01 -12.44 -6.00
CA GLY A 134 13.96 -11.21 -5.21
C GLY A 134 12.60 -10.53 -5.12
N ALA A 135 11.59 -10.98 -5.86
CA ALA A 135 10.22 -10.49 -5.74
C ALA A 135 9.44 -11.26 -4.67
N PHE A 136 8.55 -10.57 -3.98
CA PHE A 136 7.67 -11.15 -2.97
C PHE A 136 6.40 -11.71 -3.60
N PRO A 137 5.74 -12.69 -2.96
CA PRO A 137 4.42 -13.15 -3.38
C PRO A 137 3.35 -12.11 -3.05
N HIS A 138 2.16 -12.27 -3.63
CA HIS A 138 1.00 -11.43 -3.34
C HIS A 138 0.67 -11.42 -1.85
N TRP A 139 0.59 -12.60 -1.23
CA TRP A 139 0.34 -12.79 0.19
C TRP A 139 1.41 -13.62 0.88
N LEU A 140 1.68 -13.25 2.13
CA LEU A 140 2.54 -14.00 3.04
C LEU A 140 1.76 -14.38 4.30
N ASN A 141 2.17 -15.49 4.92
CA ASN A 141 1.79 -15.78 6.29
C ASN A 141 2.64 -14.90 7.23
N GLY A 142 2.00 -13.98 7.94
CA GLY A 142 2.66 -13.00 8.80
C GLY A 142 3.37 -13.59 10.03
N GLU A 143 3.10 -14.86 10.36
CA GLU A 143 3.79 -15.56 11.45
C GLU A 143 5.06 -16.27 10.98
N THR A 144 5.01 -16.89 9.81
CA THR A 144 6.08 -17.77 9.30
C THR A 144 6.92 -17.15 8.19
N GLY A 145 6.38 -16.20 7.43
CA GLY A 145 7.01 -15.65 6.24
C GLY A 145 6.85 -16.49 4.98
N HIS A 146 6.11 -17.59 5.05
CA HIS A 146 5.85 -18.44 3.89
C HIS A 146 4.75 -17.86 3.00
N THR A 147 4.86 -18.15 1.71
CA THR A 147 3.89 -17.79 0.69
C THR A 147 2.51 -18.36 0.99
N ILE A 148 1.49 -17.50 0.97
CA ILE A 148 0.09 -17.90 0.85
C ILE A 148 -0.33 -17.65 -0.58
N ARG A 149 -0.82 -18.66 -1.27
CA ARG A 149 -1.24 -18.54 -2.67
C ARG A 149 -2.44 -17.59 -2.80
N PHE A 150 -2.36 -16.65 -3.72
CA PHE A 150 -3.50 -15.82 -4.11
C PHE A 150 -4.43 -16.57 -5.07
N GLY A 151 -3.87 -17.39 -5.94
CA GLY A 151 -4.60 -18.23 -6.88
C GLY A 151 -3.86 -19.54 -7.18
N ILE A 152 -4.48 -20.43 -7.94
CA ILE A 152 -3.91 -21.76 -8.25
C ILE A 152 -2.53 -21.66 -8.93
N LYS A 153 -2.33 -20.65 -9.78
CA LYS A 153 -1.08 -20.38 -10.49
C LYS A 153 -0.31 -19.19 -9.94
N ASP A 154 -0.88 -18.49 -8.96
CA ASP A 154 -0.31 -17.34 -8.29
C ASP A 154 0.06 -17.74 -6.86
N ASP A 155 1.18 -18.45 -6.76
CA ASP A 155 1.76 -19.00 -5.54
C ASP A 155 3.27 -18.74 -5.45
N GLY A 156 3.73 -17.69 -6.08
CA GLY A 156 5.14 -17.31 -6.15
C GLY A 156 5.35 -15.80 -6.28
N ALA A 157 6.24 -15.37 -7.16
CA ALA A 157 6.56 -13.97 -7.38
C ALA A 157 5.38 -13.19 -7.95
N ASP A 158 5.11 -12.01 -7.37
CA ASP A 158 4.25 -10.97 -7.91
C ASP A 158 5.04 -9.65 -7.95
N ILE A 159 5.47 -9.22 -9.15
CA ILE A 159 6.30 -8.01 -9.28
C ILE A 159 5.50 -6.71 -9.13
N VAL A 160 4.20 -6.75 -9.29
CA VAL A 160 3.33 -5.57 -9.12
C VAL A 160 3.11 -5.28 -7.64
N GLU A 161 2.71 -6.29 -6.85
CA GLU A 161 2.64 -6.19 -5.40
C GLU A 161 4.02 -5.83 -4.79
N THR A 162 5.09 -6.43 -5.32
CA THR A 162 6.47 -6.07 -4.95
C THR A 162 6.75 -4.60 -5.25
N SER A 163 6.25 -4.05 -6.35
CA SER A 163 6.43 -2.63 -6.70
C SER A 163 5.75 -1.71 -5.68
N PHE A 164 4.53 -2.01 -5.30
CA PHE A 164 3.81 -1.25 -4.26
C PHE A 164 4.52 -1.33 -2.90
N LEU A 165 5.08 -2.49 -2.56
CA LEU A 165 5.92 -2.62 -1.37
C LEU A 165 7.14 -1.70 -1.44
N TYR A 166 7.83 -1.65 -2.58
CA TYR A 166 9.01 -0.81 -2.75
C TYR A 166 8.71 0.69 -2.82
N GLU A 167 7.53 1.11 -3.21
CA GLU A 167 7.12 2.52 -3.03
C GLU A 167 7.24 2.93 -1.55
N GLY A 168 6.68 2.12 -0.66
CA GLY A 168 6.77 2.35 0.78
C GLY A 168 8.19 2.21 1.33
N LEU A 169 8.92 1.17 0.94
CA LEU A 169 10.29 0.90 1.40
C LEU A 169 11.27 2.00 0.98
N ILE A 170 11.16 2.52 -0.25
CA ILE A 170 12.01 3.63 -0.73
C ILE A 170 11.67 4.91 0.04
N CYS A 171 10.39 5.22 0.26
CA CYS A 171 9.99 6.33 1.13
C CYS A 171 10.58 6.18 2.54
N ALA A 172 10.53 4.98 3.12
CA ALA A 172 11.10 4.72 4.44
C ALA A 172 12.62 4.89 4.48
N ARG A 173 13.34 4.44 3.45
CA ARG A 173 14.78 4.63 3.34
C ARG A 173 15.17 6.12 3.29
N GLN A 174 14.36 6.94 2.64
CA GLN A 174 14.58 8.39 2.55
C GLN A 174 14.13 9.14 3.83
N TYR A 175 13.13 8.62 4.54
CA TYR A 175 12.65 9.23 5.77
C TYR A 175 13.55 8.90 6.97
N PHE A 176 13.91 7.64 7.20
CA PHE A 176 14.67 7.17 8.35
C PHE A 176 16.17 7.34 8.14
N THR A 177 16.69 8.56 8.33
CA THR A 177 18.07 8.97 8.03
C THR A 177 18.98 9.11 9.24
N LYS A 178 18.47 8.95 10.47
CA LYS A 178 19.28 9.10 11.69
C LYS A 178 20.23 7.91 11.89
N ASP A 179 21.37 8.17 12.53
CA ASP A 179 22.36 7.14 12.87
C ASP A 179 21.99 6.42 14.18
N THR A 180 20.80 5.86 14.19
CA THR A 180 20.35 4.93 15.24
C THR A 180 20.43 3.50 14.72
N PRO A 181 20.61 2.48 15.60
CA PRO A 181 20.67 1.08 15.16
C PRO A 181 19.45 0.67 14.32
N ASP A 182 18.23 1.06 14.73
CA ASP A 182 16.99 0.72 14.03
C ASP A 182 16.92 1.36 12.65
N GLU A 183 17.17 2.67 12.55
CA GLU A 183 17.08 3.38 11.27
C GLU A 183 18.19 2.94 10.30
N THR A 184 19.40 2.66 10.81
CA THR A 184 20.51 2.12 10.01
C THR A 184 20.20 0.73 9.48
N ASN A 185 19.64 -0.18 10.32
CA ASN A 185 19.23 -1.50 9.88
C ASN A 185 18.09 -1.42 8.82
N VAL A 186 17.15 -0.52 9.01
CA VAL A 186 16.05 -0.28 8.03
C VAL A 186 16.64 0.11 6.67
N ARG A 187 17.52 1.12 6.61
CA ARG A 187 18.14 1.56 5.36
C ARG A 187 18.92 0.45 4.66
N ASN A 188 19.76 -0.27 5.41
CA ASN A 188 20.61 -1.31 4.84
C ASN A 188 19.80 -2.48 4.30
N LYS A 189 18.82 -2.98 5.04
CA LYS A 189 17.98 -4.10 4.58
C LYS A 189 17.15 -3.72 3.39
N ILE A 190 16.58 -2.52 3.35
CA ILE A 190 15.85 -2.05 2.17
C ILE A 190 16.78 -2.03 0.95
N LEU A 191 17.98 -1.48 1.08
CA LEU A 191 18.93 -1.44 -0.04
C LEU A 191 19.29 -2.83 -0.53
N TRP A 192 19.64 -3.76 0.37
CA TRP A 192 20.03 -5.11 -0.01
C TRP A 192 18.90 -5.91 -0.67
N MET A 193 17.68 -5.81 -0.14
CA MET A 193 16.51 -6.45 -0.78
C MET A 193 16.22 -5.81 -2.14
N TRP A 194 16.30 -4.48 -2.25
CA TRP A 194 16.13 -3.75 -3.51
C TRP A 194 17.11 -4.18 -4.59
N GLU A 195 18.40 -4.34 -4.23
CA GLU A 195 19.44 -4.83 -5.11
C GLU A 195 19.24 -6.30 -5.54
N GLY A 196 18.46 -7.06 -4.78
CA GLY A 196 18.20 -8.47 -5.02
C GLY A 196 17.06 -8.75 -5.98
N VAL A 197 16.23 -7.78 -6.34
CA VAL A 197 15.11 -8.01 -7.26
C VAL A 197 15.62 -8.08 -8.69
N GLU A 198 15.48 -9.24 -9.32
CA GLU A 198 15.95 -9.54 -10.68
C GLU A 198 14.94 -9.08 -11.74
N TRP A 199 14.65 -7.77 -11.81
CA TRP A 199 13.62 -7.18 -12.68
C TRP A 199 13.74 -7.61 -14.15
N ASN A 200 14.96 -7.63 -14.69
CA ASN A 200 15.21 -8.04 -16.06
C ASN A 200 14.89 -9.52 -16.32
N TRP A 201 14.92 -10.37 -15.29
CA TRP A 201 14.52 -11.78 -15.41
C TRP A 201 13.03 -11.91 -15.73
N PHE A 202 12.19 -11.03 -15.14
CA PHE A 202 10.75 -11.00 -15.40
C PHE A 202 10.35 -10.54 -16.80
N THR A 203 11.31 -10.21 -17.65
CA THR A 203 11.06 -10.00 -19.09
C THR A 203 11.03 -11.29 -19.91
N GLN A 204 11.54 -12.41 -19.38
CA GLN A 204 11.78 -13.63 -20.13
C GLN A 204 12.61 -13.40 -21.41
N GLY A 205 13.47 -12.37 -21.43
CA GLY A 205 14.24 -11.93 -22.59
C GLY A 205 13.42 -11.21 -23.67
N GLN A 206 12.21 -10.76 -23.36
CA GLN A 206 11.32 -10.02 -24.25
C GLN A 206 11.25 -8.53 -23.85
N ASN A 207 10.63 -7.71 -24.69
CA ASN A 207 10.44 -6.29 -24.43
C ASN A 207 9.14 -5.99 -23.68
N VAL A 208 8.87 -6.76 -22.61
CA VAL A 208 7.68 -6.62 -21.76
C VAL A 208 7.96 -7.25 -20.40
N LEU A 209 7.37 -6.74 -19.32
CA LEU A 209 7.39 -7.39 -18.01
C LEU A 209 6.22 -8.36 -17.87
N TYR A 210 6.49 -9.49 -17.21
CA TYR A 210 5.49 -10.49 -16.83
C TYR A 210 5.17 -10.35 -15.35
N TRP A 211 3.89 -10.36 -15.00
CA TRP A 211 3.38 -10.07 -13.65
C TRP A 211 3.78 -11.14 -12.63
N HIS A 212 3.59 -12.41 -12.98
CA HIS A 212 3.69 -13.52 -12.06
C HIS A 212 4.69 -14.58 -12.52
N TRP A 213 5.37 -15.17 -11.56
CA TRP A 213 6.08 -16.43 -11.73
C TRP A 213 5.82 -17.36 -10.54
N SER A 214 5.56 -18.63 -10.81
CA SER A 214 5.25 -19.65 -9.81
C SER A 214 6.36 -20.70 -9.73
N PRO A 215 6.85 -21.07 -8.53
CA PRO A 215 7.79 -22.17 -8.37
C PRO A 215 7.20 -23.53 -8.80
N ASN A 216 5.85 -23.65 -8.78
CA ASN A 216 5.14 -24.88 -9.12
C ASN A 216 4.61 -24.89 -10.56
N ASN A 217 4.31 -23.74 -11.13
CA ASN A 217 3.65 -23.59 -12.43
C ASN A 217 4.48 -22.79 -13.45
N GLY A 218 5.66 -22.29 -13.06
CA GLY A 218 6.51 -21.46 -13.93
C GLY A 218 5.78 -20.20 -14.44
N TRP A 219 5.86 -19.96 -15.72
CA TRP A 219 5.22 -18.82 -16.39
C TRP A 219 3.80 -19.11 -16.89
N SER A 220 3.10 -20.11 -16.35
CA SER A 220 1.81 -20.58 -16.89
C SER A 220 0.67 -19.57 -16.83
N MET A 221 0.77 -18.50 -16.01
CA MET A 221 -0.16 -17.36 -16.06
C MET A 221 0.02 -16.54 -17.35
N ASN A 222 1.25 -16.46 -17.85
CA ASN A 222 1.62 -15.73 -19.06
C ASN A 222 1.04 -14.30 -19.13
N HIS A 223 0.94 -13.63 -17.99
CA HIS A 223 0.33 -12.32 -17.88
C HIS A 223 1.36 -11.22 -18.14
N GLN A 224 1.40 -10.74 -19.38
CA GLN A 224 2.22 -9.59 -19.77
C GLN A 224 1.56 -8.29 -19.28
N ILE A 225 2.37 -7.36 -18.79
CA ILE A 225 1.90 -6.07 -18.29
C ILE A 225 1.89 -5.05 -19.44
N HIS A 226 0.70 -4.74 -19.93
CA HIS A 226 0.49 -3.80 -21.03
C HIS A 226 -0.59 -2.77 -20.69
N GLY A 227 -0.54 -1.64 -21.37
CA GLY A 227 -1.61 -0.65 -21.37
C GLY A 227 -1.66 0.18 -20.09
N TRP A 228 -2.63 1.08 -20.05
CA TRP A 228 -2.84 1.91 -18.88
C TRP A 228 -3.57 1.13 -17.78
N ASN A 229 -2.86 0.94 -16.67
CA ASN A 229 -3.34 0.34 -15.42
C ASN A 229 -2.46 0.81 -14.27
N GLU A 230 -2.52 0.17 -13.11
CA GLU A 230 -1.75 0.49 -11.90
C GLU A 230 -0.24 0.26 -12.01
N CYS A 231 0.23 -0.42 -13.06
CA CYS A 231 1.60 -0.96 -13.12
C CYS A 231 2.66 0.02 -13.67
N LEU A 232 2.37 1.32 -13.85
CA LEU A 232 3.39 2.29 -14.26
C LEU A 232 4.59 2.25 -13.30
N ILE A 233 4.33 2.19 -12.01
CA ILE A 233 5.36 2.12 -10.97
C ILE A 233 6.26 0.89 -11.12
N THR A 234 5.73 -0.25 -11.58
CA THR A 234 6.49 -1.47 -11.80
C THR A 234 7.58 -1.25 -12.86
N TYR A 235 7.27 -0.61 -13.96
CA TYR A 235 8.24 -0.27 -14.99
C TYR A 235 9.25 0.79 -14.53
N VAL A 236 8.80 1.79 -13.79
CA VAL A 236 9.69 2.80 -13.20
C VAL A 236 10.68 2.16 -12.23
N LEU A 237 10.22 1.30 -11.33
CA LEU A 237 11.09 0.61 -10.38
C LEU A 237 12.03 -0.38 -11.08
N ALA A 238 11.53 -1.12 -12.04
CA ALA A 238 12.36 -2.02 -12.84
C ALA A 238 13.50 -1.27 -13.56
N ALA A 239 13.24 -0.09 -14.12
CA ALA A 239 14.27 0.76 -14.73
C ALA A 239 15.21 1.41 -13.70
N SER A 240 14.72 1.61 -12.45
CA SER A 240 15.47 2.22 -11.36
C SER A 240 16.38 1.24 -10.62
N SER A 241 16.28 -0.06 -10.88
CA SER A 241 17.05 -1.10 -10.20
C SER A 241 18.55 -0.82 -10.25
N PRO A 242 19.27 -0.96 -9.11
CA PRO A 242 20.72 -0.76 -9.10
C PRO A 242 21.51 -1.83 -9.88
N LYS A 243 20.98 -3.07 -9.95
CA LYS A 243 21.70 -4.23 -10.52
C LYS A 243 21.03 -4.86 -11.74
N TYR A 244 19.72 -4.95 -11.73
CA TYR A 244 18.94 -5.74 -12.69
C TYR A 244 17.93 -4.87 -13.46
N ALA A 245 18.36 -3.66 -13.84
CA ALA A 245 17.50 -2.71 -14.51
C ALA A 245 17.11 -3.14 -15.92
N ILE A 246 15.84 -2.95 -16.25
CA ILE A 246 15.34 -3.09 -17.62
C ILE A 246 15.78 -1.92 -18.51
N ASP A 247 15.80 -2.13 -19.82
CA ASP A 247 16.05 -1.09 -20.79
C ASP A 247 14.77 -0.32 -21.17
N LYS A 248 14.94 0.92 -21.69
CA LYS A 248 13.83 1.76 -22.14
C LYS A 248 12.91 1.07 -23.13
N GLN A 249 13.47 0.23 -24.00
CA GLN A 249 12.71 -0.53 -25.00
C GLN A 249 11.65 -1.44 -24.36
N VAL A 250 11.91 -2.01 -23.17
CA VAL A 250 10.93 -2.80 -22.41
C VAL A 250 9.74 -1.96 -21.98
N TYR A 251 9.98 -0.71 -21.62
CA TYR A 251 8.92 0.26 -21.31
C TYR A 251 8.13 0.65 -22.56
N ASP A 252 8.82 1.09 -23.60
CA ASP A 252 8.16 1.61 -24.81
C ASP A 252 7.34 0.54 -25.55
N GLN A 253 7.81 -0.69 -25.57
CA GLN A 253 7.17 -1.82 -26.30
C GLN A 253 6.30 -2.72 -25.40
N GLY A 254 6.55 -2.70 -24.09
CA GLY A 254 5.75 -3.41 -23.11
C GLY A 254 4.61 -2.56 -22.59
N TRP A 255 4.91 -1.63 -21.70
CA TRP A 255 3.92 -0.79 -21.04
C TRP A 255 3.12 0.09 -21.99
N ALA A 256 3.81 0.92 -22.78
CA ALA A 256 3.20 1.98 -23.60
C ALA A 256 2.57 1.45 -24.90
N THR A 257 1.95 0.27 -24.83
CA THR A 257 1.34 -0.42 -25.99
C THR A 257 0.03 -1.10 -25.60
N GLY A 258 -0.60 -1.70 -26.59
CA GLY A 258 -1.86 -2.41 -26.41
C GLY A 258 -3.07 -1.57 -26.79
N PRO A 259 -4.23 -2.24 -27.02
CA PRO A 259 -5.44 -1.58 -27.53
C PRO A 259 -6.08 -0.61 -26.53
N GLU A 260 -5.77 -0.75 -25.26
CA GLU A 260 -6.31 0.06 -24.16
C GLU A 260 -5.30 1.05 -23.60
N TYR A 261 -4.18 1.31 -24.27
CA TYR A 261 -3.21 2.29 -23.80
C TYR A 261 -3.66 3.72 -24.15
N VAL A 262 -3.81 4.03 -25.44
CA VAL A 262 -4.28 5.33 -25.89
C VAL A 262 -5.81 5.33 -25.98
N ASN A 263 -6.50 6.29 -25.33
CA ASN A 263 -7.95 6.44 -25.40
C ASN A 263 -8.33 7.55 -26.38
N GLY A 264 -8.10 8.81 -26.05
CA GLY A 264 -8.40 9.98 -26.88
C GLY A 264 -9.88 10.33 -27.03
N LYS A 265 -10.81 9.56 -26.43
CA LYS A 265 -12.24 9.83 -26.48
C LYS A 265 -12.68 10.85 -25.43
N THR A 266 -13.80 11.52 -25.68
CA THR A 266 -14.40 12.49 -24.76
C THR A 266 -15.62 11.88 -24.08
N TYR A 267 -15.62 11.90 -22.75
CA TYR A 267 -16.70 11.42 -21.89
C TYR A 267 -17.16 12.55 -20.97
N TYR A 268 -18.42 12.84 -20.92
CA TYR A 268 -19.01 13.93 -20.10
C TYR A 268 -18.29 15.27 -20.26
N GLY A 269 -17.82 15.57 -21.49
CA GLY A 269 -17.08 16.80 -21.77
C GLY A 269 -15.58 16.77 -21.45
N THR A 270 -15.05 15.66 -20.91
CA THR A 270 -13.62 15.49 -20.58
C THR A 270 -12.97 14.49 -21.53
N THR A 271 -11.88 14.89 -22.18
CA THR A 271 -11.08 13.99 -23.03
C THR A 271 -10.14 13.17 -22.15
N LEU A 272 -10.23 11.83 -22.28
CA LEU A 272 -9.38 10.87 -21.58
C LEU A 272 -8.15 10.55 -22.43
N PRO A 273 -6.92 10.87 -22.01
CA PRO A 273 -5.72 10.59 -22.83
C PRO A 273 -5.44 9.08 -22.95
N LEU A 274 -5.44 8.36 -21.83
CA LEU A 274 -5.03 6.95 -21.73
C LEU A 274 -6.12 6.10 -21.08
N GLY A 275 -6.09 4.79 -21.34
CA GLY A 275 -6.85 3.79 -20.61
C GLY A 275 -8.09 3.25 -21.33
N PRO A 276 -8.77 2.30 -20.69
CA PRO A 276 -9.99 1.69 -21.23
C PRO A 276 -11.14 2.69 -21.31
N GLU A 277 -12.26 2.21 -21.82
CA GLU A 277 -13.49 3.02 -21.91
C GLU A 277 -13.88 3.58 -20.53
N LEU A 278 -14.17 4.89 -20.46
CA LEU A 278 -14.49 5.63 -19.23
C LEU A 278 -13.39 5.60 -18.15
N GLY A 279 -12.17 5.12 -18.46
CA GLY A 279 -11.00 5.12 -17.59
C GLY A 279 -10.77 3.84 -16.78
N GLY A 280 -11.76 2.98 -16.65
CA GLY A 280 -11.66 1.81 -15.77
C GLY A 280 -11.81 2.15 -14.28
N PRO A 281 -11.35 1.27 -13.35
CA PRO A 281 -11.38 1.50 -11.92
C PRO A 281 -10.39 2.60 -11.52
N LEU A 282 -10.78 3.44 -10.55
CA LEU A 282 -10.05 4.68 -10.25
C LEU A 282 -8.69 4.45 -9.59
N PHE A 283 -8.44 3.27 -9.03
CA PHE A 283 -7.13 2.94 -8.46
C PHE A 283 -5.99 3.00 -9.49
N PHE A 284 -6.27 2.89 -10.80
CA PHE A 284 -5.29 3.11 -11.87
C PHE A 284 -4.60 4.48 -11.79
N SER A 285 -5.31 5.49 -11.29
CA SER A 285 -4.79 6.85 -11.09
C SER A 285 -4.26 7.09 -9.67
N HIS A 286 -4.29 6.09 -8.79
CA HIS A 286 -3.87 6.24 -7.40
C HIS A 286 -2.59 5.46 -7.07
N TYR A 287 -2.55 4.14 -7.33
CA TYR A 287 -1.53 3.26 -6.76
C TYR A 287 -0.11 3.65 -7.18
N SER A 288 0.18 3.76 -8.46
CA SER A 288 1.50 4.24 -8.91
C SER A 288 1.83 5.66 -8.45
N PHE A 289 0.81 6.49 -8.20
CA PHE A 289 0.99 7.91 -7.87
C PHE A 289 0.95 8.18 -6.36
N MET A 290 1.02 7.16 -5.55
CA MET A 290 1.30 7.36 -4.13
C MET A 290 2.75 7.73 -3.89
N GLY A 291 3.68 7.18 -4.68
CA GLY A 291 5.09 7.53 -4.69
C GLY A 291 5.48 8.47 -5.83
N LEU A 292 5.02 8.21 -7.05
CA LEU A 292 5.29 9.08 -8.19
C LEU A 292 4.49 10.38 -8.08
N ASP A 293 5.17 11.51 -7.99
CA ASP A 293 4.54 12.83 -8.05
C ASP A 293 4.12 13.13 -9.49
N PRO A 294 2.81 13.18 -9.80
CA PRO A 294 2.34 13.41 -11.16
C PRO A 294 2.50 14.86 -11.62
N HIS A 295 2.82 15.82 -10.74
CA HIS A 295 3.01 17.22 -11.11
C HIS A 295 4.21 17.39 -12.04
N GLY A 296 3.93 17.72 -13.30
CA GLY A 296 4.95 17.88 -14.33
C GLY A 296 5.64 16.56 -14.72
N LEU A 297 5.08 15.43 -14.31
CA LEU A 297 5.53 14.11 -14.77
C LEU A 297 4.96 13.83 -16.16
N LYS A 298 5.86 13.79 -17.16
CA LYS A 298 5.54 13.58 -18.57
C LYS A 298 6.53 12.64 -19.20
N ASP A 299 6.09 11.99 -20.25
CA ASP A 299 6.96 11.24 -21.15
C ASP A 299 6.51 11.46 -22.62
N ALA A 300 6.98 10.61 -23.53
CA ALA A 300 6.58 10.66 -24.93
C ALA A 300 5.10 10.35 -25.18
N HIS A 301 4.40 9.82 -24.19
CA HIS A 301 3.06 9.26 -24.35
C HIS A 301 1.98 10.10 -23.65
N ALA A 302 2.26 10.67 -22.48
CA ALA A 302 1.26 11.39 -21.69
C ALA A 302 1.83 12.44 -20.73
N ASP A 303 0.94 13.37 -20.33
CA ASP A 303 1.03 14.17 -19.12
C ASP A 303 0.21 13.47 -18.03
N TYR A 304 0.89 12.92 -17.02
CA TYR A 304 0.23 12.06 -16.02
C TYR A 304 -0.64 12.84 -15.03
N TRP A 305 -0.34 14.13 -14.83
CA TRP A 305 -1.26 14.99 -14.06
C TRP A 305 -2.58 15.18 -14.79
N ALA A 306 -2.53 15.53 -16.06
CA ALA A 306 -3.73 15.69 -16.89
C ALA A 306 -4.51 14.38 -17.05
N GLN A 307 -3.81 13.24 -17.19
CA GLN A 307 -4.43 11.91 -17.24
C GLN A 307 -5.25 11.62 -15.98
N ASN A 308 -4.64 11.80 -14.81
CA ASN A 308 -5.27 11.45 -13.53
C ASN A 308 -6.44 12.39 -13.20
N GLN A 309 -6.32 13.68 -13.53
CA GLN A 309 -7.43 14.62 -13.43
C GLN A 309 -8.60 14.24 -14.36
N ALA A 310 -8.31 13.88 -15.60
CA ALA A 310 -9.34 13.48 -16.56
C ALA A 310 -10.08 12.21 -16.13
N HIS A 311 -9.34 11.18 -15.69
CA HIS A 311 -9.92 9.94 -15.21
C HIS A 311 -10.80 10.16 -13.96
N THR A 312 -10.31 10.96 -13.00
CA THR A 312 -11.09 11.33 -11.81
C THR A 312 -12.37 12.09 -12.15
N ALA A 313 -12.28 13.08 -13.05
CA ALA A 313 -13.44 13.87 -13.48
C ALA A 313 -14.49 13.01 -14.18
N ILE A 314 -14.06 12.04 -15.01
CA ILE A 314 -14.98 11.11 -15.70
C ILE A 314 -15.68 10.18 -14.70
N ASN A 315 -14.95 9.62 -13.71
CA ASN A 315 -15.54 8.75 -12.69
C ASN A 315 -16.58 9.51 -11.85
N HIS A 316 -16.29 10.74 -11.43
CA HIS A 316 -17.25 11.60 -10.75
C HIS A 316 -18.46 11.94 -11.62
N ALA A 317 -18.22 12.37 -12.87
CA ALA A 317 -19.30 12.74 -13.81
C ALA A 317 -20.21 11.56 -14.15
N TYR A 318 -19.69 10.33 -14.24
CA TYR A 318 -20.48 9.12 -14.39
C TYR A 318 -21.44 8.92 -13.21
N CYS A 319 -20.93 9.02 -11.98
CA CYS A 319 -21.79 8.89 -10.79
C CYS A 319 -22.83 10.03 -10.71
N LEU A 320 -22.46 11.24 -11.10
CA LEU A 320 -23.39 12.37 -11.18
C LEU A 320 -24.50 12.15 -12.23
N ALA A 321 -24.13 11.68 -13.42
CA ALA A 321 -25.07 11.35 -14.48
C ALA A 321 -25.95 10.14 -14.14
N ASN A 322 -25.40 9.22 -13.37
CA ASN A 322 -26.07 8.04 -12.84
C ASN A 322 -26.93 7.30 -13.90
N PRO A 323 -26.32 6.82 -14.99
CA PRO A 323 -27.08 6.26 -16.13
C PRO A 323 -27.85 4.99 -15.79
N LYS A 324 -27.48 4.30 -14.70
CA LYS A 324 -28.17 3.10 -14.20
C LYS A 324 -29.19 3.40 -13.09
N HIS A 325 -29.37 4.67 -12.74
CA HIS A 325 -30.35 5.14 -11.75
C HIS A 325 -30.18 4.50 -10.34
N TYR A 326 -28.95 4.23 -9.92
CA TYR A 326 -28.70 3.70 -8.59
C TYR A 326 -29.00 4.73 -7.50
N LYS A 327 -29.68 4.28 -6.46
CA LYS A 327 -29.93 5.09 -5.27
C LYS A 327 -28.60 5.49 -4.62
N GLY A 328 -28.50 6.74 -4.18
CA GLY A 328 -27.34 7.29 -3.48
C GLY A 328 -26.31 7.96 -4.39
N TYR A 329 -26.19 7.55 -5.67
CA TYR A 329 -25.26 8.19 -6.61
C TYR A 329 -25.61 9.66 -6.84
N GLY A 330 -24.59 10.52 -6.85
CA GLY A 330 -24.77 11.95 -7.06
C GLY A 330 -23.48 12.75 -6.83
N PRO A 331 -23.58 14.09 -6.76
CA PRO A 331 -22.40 14.96 -6.69
C PRO A 331 -21.53 14.75 -5.44
N ASN A 332 -22.14 14.29 -4.34
CA ASN A 332 -21.46 14.05 -3.07
C ASN A 332 -21.31 12.55 -2.74
N CYS A 333 -21.79 11.65 -3.59
CA CYS A 333 -21.69 10.21 -3.38
C CYS A 333 -21.24 9.55 -4.69
N TRP A 334 -19.94 9.36 -4.80
CA TRP A 334 -19.25 8.85 -5.98
C TRP A 334 -17.99 8.09 -5.61
N GLY A 335 -17.41 7.39 -6.57
CA GLY A 335 -16.15 6.72 -6.46
C GLY A 335 -16.26 5.22 -6.75
N LEU A 336 -15.87 4.84 -7.99
CA LEU A 336 -15.85 3.47 -8.46
C LEU A 336 -14.42 3.00 -8.58
N THR A 337 -14.09 1.96 -7.83
CA THR A 337 -12.78 1.29 -7.85
C THR A 337 -12.93 -0.13 -7.32
N ALA A 338 -11.89 -0.97 -7.47
CA ALA A 338 -11.91 -2.32 -6.92
C ALA A 338 -12.19 -2.28 -5.41
N SER A 339 -13.11 -3.13 -4.97
CA SER A 339 -13.53 -3.25 -3.57
C SER A 339 -14.43 -4.48 -3.35
N ASP A 340 -14.76 -4.77 -2.10
CA ASP A 340 -15.82 -5.72 -1.79
C ASP A 340 -17.18 -5.24 -2.31
N SER A 341 -18.06 -6.18 -2.63
CA SER A 341 -19.46 -5.93 -2.97
C SER A 341 -20.36 -6.97 -2.32
N TYR A 342 -21.67 -6.78 -2.47
CA TYR A 342 -22.65 -7.77 -2.03
C TYR A 342 -22.59 -9.10 -2.83
N GLN A 343 -21.79 -9.13 -3.92
CA GLN A 343 -21.54 -10.33 -4.75
C GLN A 343 -20.10 -10.89 -4.56
N GLY A 344 -19.30 -10.28 -3.71
CA GLY A 344 -17.87 -10.59 -3.56
C GLY A 344 -17.01 -9.42 -4.02
N TYR A 345 -15.68 -9.62 -4.05
CA TYR A 345 -14.74 -8.61 -4.55
C TYR A 345 -14.87 -8.42 -6.07
N ALA A 346 -14.87 -7.18 -6.52
CA ALA A 346 -14.96 -6.84 -7.94
C ALA A 346 -14.21 -5.54 -8.26
N ALA A 347 -13.73 -5.43 -9.51
CA ALA A 347 -13.06 -4.23 -10.01
C ALA A 347 -14.11 -3.23 -10.54
N HIS A 348 -14.86 -2.61 -9.63
CA HIS A 348 -15.91 -1.65 -10.00
C HIS A 348 -15.36 -0.49 -10.84
N SER A 349 -16.04 -0.19 -11.92
CA SER A 349 -15.73 0.90 -12.82
C SER A 349 -17.03 1.39 -13.49
N PRO A 350 -17.02 2.50 -14.25
CA PRO A 350 -18.19 2.90 -15.00
C PRO A 350 -18.73 1.83 -15.98
N THR A 351 -17.85 0.95 -16.48
CA THR A 351 -18.24 -0.17 -17.35
C THR A 351 -18.67 -1.43 -16.58
N GLU A 352 -18.27 -1.56 -15.32
CA GLU A 352 -18.55 -2.71 -14.43
C GLU A 352 -19.22 -2.26 -13.14
N ASP A 353 -20.23 -1.42 -13.23
CA ASP A 353 -20.89 -0.80 -12.11
C ASP A 353 -22.02 -1.68 -11.55
N LEU A 354 -21.91 -2.03 -10.26
CA LEU A 354 -22.86 -2.82 -9.48
C LEU A 354 -23.68 -1.97 -8.49
N GLY A 355 -23.65 -0.64 -8.59
CA GLY A 355 -24.30 0.24 -7.61
C GLY A 355 -23.58 0.27 -6.24
N VAL A 356 -22.26 0.10 -6.27
CA VAL A 356 -21.40 0.08 -5.09
C VAL A 356 -20.46 1.28 -5.13
N ILE A 357 -20.37 2.02 -4.02
CA ILE A 357 -19.42 3.12 -3.82
C ILE A 357 -18.32 2.67 -2.89
N SER A 358 -17.08 2.95 -3.29
CA SER A 358 -15.88 2.68 -2.51
C SER A 358 -15.30 4.00 -2.00
N PRO A 359 -15.34 4.29 -0.69
CA PRO A 359 -14.86 5.56 -0.14
C PRO A 359 -13.43 5.89 -0.57
N THR A 360 -12.55 4.87 -0.69
CA THR A 360 -11.17 5.06 -1.13
C THR A 360 -11.06 5.77 -2.47
N ALA A 361 -11.94 5.49 -3.42
CA ALA A 361 -11.92 6.09 -4.75
C ALA A 361 -12.07 7.61 -4.70
N ALA A 362 -13.10 8.11 -4.00
CA ALA A 362 -13.35 9.54 -3.88
C ALA A 362 -12.31 10.24 -3.00
N LEU A 363 -11.89 9.61 -1.89
CA LEU A 363 -10.99 10.24 -0.92
C LEU A 363 -9.54 10.27 -1.42
N SER A 364 -9.09 9.23 -2.09
CA SER A 364 -7.74 9.16 -2.68
C SER A 364 -7.59 10.05 -3.91
N ALA A 365 -8.69 10.50 -4.48
CA ALA A 365 -8.73 11.48 -5.57
C ALA A 365 -8.53 12.95 -5.08
N LEU A 366 -8.35 13.19 -3.79
CA LEU A 366 -8.19 14.53 -3.19
C LEU A 366 -7.15 15.42 -3.89
N PRO A 367 -5.98 14.92 -4.36
CA PRO A 367 -5.04 15.74 -5.13
C PRO A 367 -5.61 16.23 -6.46
N TYR A 368 -6.47 15.46 -7.11
CA TYR A 368 -6.96 15.70 -8.48
C TYR A 368 -8.29 16.46 -8.54
N ALA A 369 -9.15 16.26 -7.52
CA ALA A 369 -10.51 16.80 -7.45
C ALA A 369 -10.85 17.19 -6.01
N ARG A 370 -10.12 18.19 -5.47
CA ARG A 370 -10.19 18.54 -4.03
C ARG A 370 -11.60 18.90 -3.55
N ALA A 371 -12.34 19.68 -4.32
CA ALA A 371 -13.68 20.13 -3.93
C ALA A 371 -14.67 18.95 -3.87
N GLU A 372 -14.70 18.13 -4.89
CA GLU A 372 -15.56 16.96 -5.03
C GLU A 372 -15.23 15.89 -3.98
N SER A 373 -13.94 15.67 -3.73
CA SER A 373 -13.47 14.73 -2.70
C SER A 373 -13.84 15.19 -1.28
N LEU A 374 -13.74 16.48 -0.97
CA LEU A 374 -14.16 17.02 0.32
C LEU A 374 -15.68 16.93 0.51
N LEU A 375 -16.46 17.21 -0.51
CA LEU A 375 -17.92 17.03 -0.47
C LEU A 375 -18.31 15.57 -0.24
N ALA A 376 -17.67 14.64 -0.92
CA ALA A 376 -17.88 13.20 -0.73
C ALA A 376 -17.47 12.77 0.69
N MET A 377 -16.30 13.19 1.15
CA MET A 377 -15.82 12.89 2.51
C MET A 377 -16.79 13.38 3.57
N ARG A 378 -17.32 14.58 3.41
CA ARG A 378 -18.29 15.18 4.33
C ARG A 378 -19.59 14.40 4.32
N HIS A 379 -20.13 14.08 3.15
CA HIS A 379 -21.33 13.26 3.02
C HIS A 379 -21.14 11.87 3.67
N PHE A 380 -20.05 11.18 3.36
CA PHE A 380 -19.75 9.88 3.96
C PHE A 380 -19.61 9.97 5.49
N TYR A 381 -19.01 11.05 6.00
CA TYR A 381 -18.79 11.21 7.44
C TYR A 381 -20.04 11.69 8.17
N GLU A 382 -20.70 12.76 7.71
CA GLU A 382 -21.81 13.38 8.43
C GLU A 382 -23.13 12.63 8.21
N ASP A 383 -23.44 12.27 6.95
CA ASP A 383 -24.74 11.73 6.62
C ASP A 383 -24.79 10.19 6.71
N LEU A 384 -23.76 9.51 6.23
CA LEU A 384 -23.71 8.04 6.20
C LEU A 384 -22.89 7.42 7.32
N GLY A 385 -22.14 8.21 8.07
CA GLY A 385 -21.14 7.72 9.01
C GLY A 385 -21.70 6.84 10.14
N ASP A 386 -22.97 6.94 10.49
CA ASP A 386 -23.57 6.02 11.47
C ASP A 386 -23.57 4.56 10.98
N LYS A 387 -23.50 4.33 9.67
CA LYS A 387 -23.46 3.02 9.02
C LYS A 387 -22.05 2.61 8.57
N ILE A 388 -21.27 3.56 8.01
CA ILE A 388 -20.02 3.24 7.31
C ILE A 388 -18.74 3.69 8.02
N TRP A 389 -18.83 4.41 9.15
CA TRP A 389 -17.67 4.83 9.94
C TRP A 389 -17.33 3.80 11.03
N SER A 390 -16.05 3.47 11.16
CA SER A 390 -15.55 2.37 11.98
C SER A 390 -14.31 2.76 12.82
N PRO A 391 -13.81 1.86 13.68
CA PRO A 391 -12.51 2.05 14.35
C PRO A 391 -11.32 2.25 13.40
N TYR A 392 -11.48 1.90 12.13
CA TYR A 392 -10.42 1.92 11.11
C TYR A 392 -10.73 2.89 9.95
N GLY A 393 -11.56 3.90 10.20
CA GLY A 393 -12.03 4.82 9.17
C GLY A 393 -13.30 4.31 8.48
N PHE A 394 -13.48 4.67 7.22
CA PHE A 394 -14.60 4.16 6.44
C PHE A 394 -14.40 2.68 6.10
N VAL A 395 -15.52 1.94 6.06
CA VAL A 395 -15.54 0.57 5.55
C VAL A 395 -15.13 0.54 4.08
N ASP A 396 -14.80 -0.62 3.58
CA ASP A 396 -14.29 -0.83 2.22
C ASP A 396 -15.23 -0.30 1.14
N ALA A 397 -16.51 -0.67 1.22
CA ALA A 397 -17.52 -0.24 0.27
C ALA A 397 -18.93 -0.26 0.86
N PHE A 398 -19.86 0.36 0.17
CA PHE A 398 -21.29 0.34 0.50
C PHE A 398 -22.18 0.52 -0.72
N SER A 399 -23.44 0.13 -0.60
CA SER A 399 -24.48 0.33 -1.62
C SER A 399 -25.79 0.74 -0.98
N GLU A 400 -26.23 1.97 -1.23
CA GLU A 400 -27.57 2.41 -0.80
C GLU A 400 -28.68 1.74 -1.63
N GLN A 401 -28.36 1.35 -2.86
CA GLN A 401 -29.30 0.64 -3.74
C GLN A 401 -29.68 -0.72 -3.15
N HIS A 402 -28.71 -1.42 -2.55
CA HIS A 402 -28.89 -2.78 -2.03
C HIS A 402 -28.99 -2.82 -0.51
N ASP A 403 -29.02 -1.65 0.16
CA ASP A 403 -28.96 -1.52 1.64
C ASP A 403 -27.83 -2.39 2.24
N TRP A 404 -26.66 -2.36 1.60
CA TRP A 404 -25.51 -3.19 1.92
C TRP A 404 -24.30 -2.33 2.34
N VAL A 405 -23.56 -2.81 3.34
CA VAL A 405 -22.34 -2.20 3.83
C VAL A 405 -21.30 -3.31 4.06
N ALA A 406 -20.09 -3.11 3.57
CA ALA A 406 -18.99 -4.04 3.79
C ALA A 406 -18.68 -4.19 5.27
N GLY A 407 -18.48 -5.43 5.72
CA GLY A 407 -17.98 -5.74 7.06
C GLY A 407 -16.46 -5.72 7.14
N SER A 408 -15.80 -5.23 6.11
CA SER A 408 -14.34 -5.30 5.89
C SER A 408 -13.72 -3.93 5.66
N HIS A 409 -12.40 -3.92 5.81
CA HIS A 409 -11.46 -2.90 5.34
C HIS A 409 -10.32 -3.67 4.71
N LEU A 410 -9.83 -3.25 3.57
CA LEU A 410 -8.71 -3.85 2.86
C LEU A 410 -7.48 -2.93 2.95
N ALA A 411 -6.29 -3.51 3.15
CA ALA A 411 -5.06 -2.71 3.24
C ALA A 411 -4.81 -1.89 1.97
N ILE A 412 -5.10 -2.52 0.83
CA ILE A 412 -4.89 -1.92 -0.49
C ILE A 412 -5.79 -0.68 -0.72
N ASP A 413 -6.92 -0.57 -0.02
CA ASP A 413 -7.88 0.53 -0.11
C ASP A 413 -7.71 1.55 1.00
N GLN A 414 -7.34 1.13 2.20
CA GLN A 414 -7.10 2.04 3.32
C GLN A 414 -5.81 2.86 3.14
N GLY A 415 -4.81 2.27 2.50
CA GLY A 415 -3.53 2.94 2.24
C GLY A 415 -3.65 4.22 1.41
N PRO A 416 -4.27 4.16 0.24
CA PRO A 416 -4.46 5.31 -0.62
C PRO A 416 -5.18 6.48 0.07
N ILE A 417 -6.18 6.21 0.92
CA ILE A 417 -6.86 7.27 1.71
C ILE A 417 -5.84 8.07 2.52
N VAL A 418 -4.97 7.39 3.27
CA VAL A 418 -3.97 8.07 4.12
C VAL A 418 -2.91 8.76 3.27
N VAL A 419 -2.38 8.07 2.27
CA VAL A 419 -1.20 8.50 1.49
C VAL A 419 -1.54 9.63 0.54
N MET A 420 -2.62 9.51 -0.26
CA MET A 420 -3.01 10.55 -1.21
C MET A 420 -3.52 11.81 -0.51
N MET A 421 -4.19 11.65 0.63
CA MET A 421 -4.57 12.79 1.47
C MET A 421 -3.32 13.49 2.02
N GLU A 422 -2.28 12.76 2.45
CA GLU A 422 -1.02 13.36 2.90
C GLU A 422 -0.31 14.07 1.75
N ASN A 423 -0.27 13.46 0.57
CA ASN A 423 0.32 14.07 -0.62
C ASN A 423 -0.42 15.36 -1.02
N ALA A 424 -1.75 15.39 -0.98
CA ALA A 424 -2.54 16.60 -1.23
C ALA A 424 -2.29 17.72 -0.21
N ARG A 425 -1.95 17.37 1.05
CA ARG A 425 -1.73 18.33 2.15
C ARG A 425 -0.29 18.85 2.21
N SER A 426 0.70 18.01 1.94
CA SER A 426 2.12 18.34 2.18
C SER A 426 3.09 17.91 1.08
N GLY A 427 2.68 16.96 0.22
CA GLY A 427 3.56 16.33 -0.77
C GLY A 427 4.64 15.44 -0.14
N LEU A 428 4.47 14.98 1.11
CA LEU A 428 5.52 14.30 1.86
C LEU A 428 6.02 13.04 1.16
N LEU A 429 5.10 12.13 0.80
CA LEU A 429 5.49 10.83 0.23
C LEU A 429 6.06 11.01 -1.18
N TRP A 430 5.51 11.91 -1.97
CA TRP A 430 6.05 12.31 -3.27
C TRP A 430 7.50 12.82 -3.16
N LYS A 431 7.77 13.74 -2.24
CA LYS A 431 9.14 14.27 -2.03
C LYS A 431 10.11 13.18 -1.61
N LEU A 432 9.69 12.24 -0.76
CA LEU A 432 10.52 11.14 -0.31
C LEU A 432 10.81 10.16 -1.45
N PHE A 433 9.81 9.71 -2.18
CA PHE A 433 9.97 8.75 -3.25
C PHE A 433 10.78 9.34 -4.42
N MET A 434 10.34 10.49 -4.93
CA MET A 434 10.99 11.20 -6.04
C MET A 434 12.38 11.74 -5.68
N GLY A 435 12.68 11.89 -4.38
CA GLY A 435 14.00 12.24 -3.86
C GLY A 435 15.03 11.12 -3.95
N SER A 436 14.62 9.87 -4.24
CA SER A 436 15.55 8.75 -4.40
C SER A 436 16.40 8.90 -5.67
N PRO A 437 17.75 8.88 -5.55
CA PRO A 437 18.63 8.97 -6.73
C PRO A 437 18.41 7.83 -7.72
N GLU A 438 18.05 6.64 -7.27
CA GLU A 438 17.75 5.49 -8.11
C GLU A 438 16.48 5.73 -8.93
N VAL A 439 15.41 6.23 -8.30
CA VAL A 439 14.15 6.56 -8.97
C VAL A 439 14.39 7.64 -10.03
N GLN A 440 15.14 8.70 -9.70
CA GLN A 440 15.47 9.76 -10.66
C GLN A 440 16.25 9.22 -11.88
N ARG A 441 17.21 8.31 -11.64
CA ARG A 441 17.94 7.64 -12.75
C ARG A 441 17.02 6.78 -13.60
N GLY A 442 16.10 6.03 -12.98
CA GLY A 442 15.12 5.21 -13.69
C GLY A 442 14.18 6.05 -14.55
N LEU A 443 13.61 7.10 -14.00
CA LEU A 443 12.75 8.04 -14.74
C LEU A 443 13.50 8.67 -15.93
N LYS A 444 14.73 9.14 -15.69
CA LYS A 444 15.58 9.69 -16.77
C LYS A 444 15.89 8.65 -17.85
N LYS A 445 16.20 7.40 -17.47
CA LYS A 445 16.43 6.28 -18.39
C LYS A 445 15.22 6.01 -19.27
N LEU A 446 14.01 6.08 -18.72
CA LEU A 446 12.76 5.87 -19.46
C LEU A 446 12.35 7.10 -20.30
N GLY A 447 12.99 8.24 -20.13
CA GLY A 447 12.70 9.46 -20.86
C GLY A 447 11.61 10.33 -20.27
N PHE A 448 11.35 10.18 -18.95
CA PHE A 448 10.42 11.05 -18.23
C PHE A 448 11.02 12.44 -18.01
N GLU A 449 10.16 13.44 -18.14
CA GLU A 449 10.36 14.79 -17.62
C GLU A 449 9.66 14.90 -16.27
N SER A 450 10.31 15.54 -15.30
CA SER A 450 9.76 15.82 -13.97
C SER A 450 10.58 16.91 -13.29
N PRO A 451 9.99 17.73 -12.39
CA PRO A 451 10.74 18.69 -11.58
C PRO A 451 11.87 18.07 -10.75
N TYR A 452 11.82 16.76 -10.50
CA TYR A 452 12.83 16.00 -9.75
C TYR A 452 13.94 15.41 -10.65
N VAL A 453 13.75 15.34 -11.95
CA VAL A 453 14.72 14.78 -12.91
C VAL A 453 15.51 15.91 -13.54
N LYS A 454 16.81 15.94 -13.31
CA LYS A 454 17.75 16.93 -13.85
C LYS A 454 18.58 16.37 -15.02
#